data_a768c71a89eb4eb4f0b7e6ca2cb482bf
#
_entry.id   a768c71a89eb4eb4f0b7e6ca2cb482bf
#
_cell.length_a   1.000
_cell.length_b   1.000
_cell.length_c   1.000
_cell.angle_alpha   90.00
_cell.angle_beta   90.00
_cell.angle_gamma   90.00
#
_symmetry.space_group_name_H-M   'P 1'
#
loop_
_entity.id
_entity.type
_entity.pdbx_description
1 polymer ?
#
loop_
_entity_poly.entity_id
_entity_poly.type
_entity_poly.pdbx_seq_one_letter_code
_entity_poly.pdbx_strand_id
1 'polypeptide(L)'
;MKILLIGRKLSMVVTKQKNKKWRVDISDGYDAITGLQKRHRKSDLKSRKEAEQYEADYRINKLHQVTHKDKISVSYLYSLVQEEDELRGNKRGTIDSQKSYYRVYLSKYFKNADMRNVSLNDIKEYRNWLKCQPSKKGGSLSNSHVNQQMIFVHKMFEVAIANRIRQDNPCNGLRRLPQQHKEMAYYTPEQFKQFDSLFEENEYSFQLLYRILMYTGMRIGEALALTWEQVNLDENYIDVKYSAYYRNGQVHIGTVKTTQSNRRIYIHRAFVKELKQWKNQQYELLKEFTSNPNSLQIYQTTPEVLTGPNVSNFRAILKKRLPDNLKLIRNHDFRHSHAAFLVSQGLRNGEGKDYIFFTLMKRLGHSSINTTINVYSHLFPTQQKEIASAFENF
;
A
#
# COMPACT_ATOMS: atom_id res chain seq x y z
N MET A 1 -37.58 4.36 39.16
CA MET A 1 -36.83 5.52 38.64
C MET A 1 -37.47 5.95 37.32
N LYS A 2 -38.28 7.04 37.33
CA LYS A 2 -39.05 7.51 36.18
C LYS A 2 -38.14 8.27 35.26
N ILE A 3 -37.94 7.76 34.04
CA ILE A 3 -37.26 8.47 32.95
C ILE A 3 -38.23 9.50 32.40
N LEU A 4 -37.95 10.77 32.67
CA LEU A 4 -38.69 11.92 32.09
C LEU A 4 -38.30 12.03 30.61
N LEU A 5 -39.20 11.54 29.76
CA LEU A 5 -39.18 11.84 28.32
C LEU A 5 -39.67 13.31 28.15
N ILE A 6 -38.71 14.22 27.99
CA ILE A 6 -39.02 15.59 27.53
C ILE A 6 -39.28 15.53 26.03
N GLY A 7 -40.50 15.14 25.69
CA GLY A 7 -41.03 15.21 24.33
C GLY A 7 -41.41 16.64 23.95
N ARG A 8 -40.49 17.40 23.34
CA ARG A 8 -40.89 18.56 22.53
C ARG A 8 -41.65 18.04 21.30
N LYS A 9 -42.99 18.26 21.29
CA LYS A 9 -43.84 18.03 20.12
C LYS A 9 -43.26 18.80 18.92
N LEU A 10 -42.60 18.12 18.02
CA LEU A 10 -42.35 18.61 16.67
C LEU A 10 -43.72 18.68 15.98
N SER A 11 -44.28 19.90 15.79
CA SER A 11 -45.56 20.09 15.14
C SER A 11 -45.45 19.70 13.67
N MET A 12 -46.11 18.65 13.31
CA MET A 12 -46.27 18.22 11.94
C MET A 12 -47.60 18.63 11.39
N VAL A 13 -47.61 18.98 10.12
CA VAL A 13 -48.88 19.23 9.44
C VAL A 13 -48.86 18.46 8.12
N VAL A 14 -49.56 17.32 8.10
CA VAL A 14 -49.98 16.69 6.86
C VAL A 14 -51.21 17.44 6.39
N THR A 15 -51.12 18.23 5.34
CA THR A 15 -52.19 19.09 4.86
C THR A 15 -52.64 18.67 3.45
N LYS A 16 -53.99 18.66 3.27
CA LYS A 16 -54.60 18.49 1.95
C LYS A 16 -54.55 19.80 1.20
N GLN A 17 -53.97 19.79 0.00
CA GLN A 17 -53.88 20.96 -0.86
C GLN A 17 -55.14 21.19 -1.70
N LYS A 18 -55.32 22.38 -2.25
CA LYS A 18 -56.48 22.74 -3.12
C LYS A 18 -56.58 21.83 -4.36
N ASN A 19 -55.47 21.28 -4.85
CA ASN A 19 -55.40 20.33 -5.96
C ASN A 19 -55.74 18.87 -5.58
N LYS A 20 -56.37 18.64 -4.43
CA LYS A 20 -56.71 17.31 -3.87
C LYS A 20 -55.51 16.42 -3.53
N LYS A 21 -54.27 16.90 -3.69
CA LYS A 21 -53.06 16.19 -3.28
C LYS A 21 -52.67 16.54 -1.84
N TRP A 22 -51.70 15.78 -1.28
CA TRP A 22 -51.24 15.95 0.08
C TRP A 22 -49.84 16.54 0.14
N ARG A 23 -49.59 17.33 1.18
CA ARG A 23 -48.27 17.89 1.48
C ARG A 23 -47.85 17.55 2.90
N VAL A 24 -46.60 17.24 3.06
CA VAL A 24 -45.91 17.06 4.35
C VAL A 24 -44.99 18.25 4.60
N ASP A 25 -45.06 18.85 5.79
CA ASP A 25 -44.21 19.96 6.23
C ASP A 25 -43.61 19.57 7.59
N ILE A 26 -42.35 19.09 7.55
CA ILE A 26 -41.63 18.57 8.72
C ILE A 26 -40.69 19.64 9.22
N SER A 27 -40.75 19.95 10.53
CA SER A 27 -39.74 20.80 11.15
C SER A 27 -38.44 20.05 11.30
N ASP A 28 -37.39 20.62 10.73
CA ASP A 28 -36.06 20.01 10.62
C ASP A 28 -35.04 20.64 11.59
N GLY A 29 -35.53 21.30 12.63
CA GLY A 29 -34.71 22.04 13.58
C GLY A 29 -34.47 23.47 13.14
N TYR A 30 -33.35 24.04 13.61
CA TYR A 30 -32.94 25.42 13.29
C TYR A 30 -31.60 25.39 12.57
N ASP A 31 -31.40 26.33 11.65
CA ASP A 31 -30.13 26.55 11.00
C ASP A 31 -29.12 27.07 12.04
N ALA A 32 -27.95 26.41 12.11
CA ALA A 32 -26.94 26.73 13.13
C ALA A 32 -26.27 28.11 12.93
N ILE A 33 -26.36 28.68 11.72
CA ILE A 33 -25.72 29.95 11.37
C ILE A 33 -26.72 31.09 11.46
N THR A 34 -27.93 30.87 10.93
CA THR A 34 -28.97 31.93 10.82
C THR A 34 -30.00 31.90 11.93
N GLY A 35 -30.07 30.85 12.73
CA GLY A 35 -31.06 30.63 13.74
C GLY A 35 -32.48 30.40 13.20
N LEU A 36 -32.68 30.38 11.89
CA LEU A 36 -33.99 30.20 11.25
C LEU A 36 -34.42 28.74 11.29
N GLN A 37 -35.73 28.52 11.42
CA GLN A 37 -36.31 27.17 11.41
C GLN A 37 -36.16 26.52 10.05
N LYS A 38 -35.46 25.40 10.00
CA LYS A 38 -35.38 24.53 8.80
C LYS A 38 -36.66 23.71 8.71
N ARG A 39 -37.26 23.66 7.52
CA ARG A 39 -38.41 22.85 7.21
C ARG A 39 -38.19 22.02 5.97
N HIS A 40 -38.48 20.72 6.09
CA HIS A 40 -38.50 19.82 4.94
C HIS A 40 -39.94 19.71 4.43
N ARG A 41 -40.15 20.02 3.14
CA ARG A 41 -41.46 20.02 2.50
C ARG A 41 -41.51 19.08 1.33
N LYS A 42 -42.48 18.17 1.30
CA LYS A 42 -42.80 17.31 0.17
C LYS A 42 -44.25 17.53 -0.22
N SER A 43 -44.47 17.98 -1.46
CA SER A 43 -45.82 18.20 -2.05
C SER A 43 -46.17 17.08 -3.01
N ASP A 44 -47.41 17.11 -3.52
CA ASP A 44 -47.93 16.29 -4.61
C ASP A 44 -48.06 14.78 -4.30
N LEU A 45 -48.15 14.43 -3.02
CA LEU A 45 -48.43 13.06 -2.57
C LEU A 45 -49.88 12.69 -2.87
N LYS A 46 -50.13 11.47 -3.37
CA LYS A 46 -51.42 11.04 -3.93
C LYS A 46 -52.48 10.76 -2.84
N SER A 47 -52.04 10.34 -1.66
CA SER A 47 -52.94 9.98 -0.56
C SER A 47 -52.39 10.44 0.79
N ARG A 48 -53.29 10.50 1.80
CA ARG A 48 -52.91 10.76 3.18
C ARG A 48 -51.96 9.67 3.71
N LYS A 49 -52.24 8.41 3.36
CA LYS A 49 -51.40 7.25 3.76
C LYS A 49 -49.97 7.37 3.22
N GLU A 50 -49.83 7.78 1.96
CA GLU A 50 -48.52 8.03 1.35
C GLU A 50 -47.77 9.17 2.05
N ALA A 51 -48.46 10.21 2.47
CA ALA A 51 -47.86 11.32 3.20
C ALA A 51 -47.43 10.91 4.61
N GLU A 52 -48.21 10.12 5.31
CA GLU A 52 -47.86 9.57 6.63
C GLU A 52 -46.71 8.57 6.54
N GLN A 53 -46.67 7.73 5.49
CA GLN A 53 -45.54 6.83 5.23
C GLN A 53 -44.25 7.60 4.93
N TYR A 54 -44.30 8.58 4.06
CA TYR A 54 -43.16 9.43 3.74
C TYR A 54 -42.58 10.12 4.97
N GLU A 55 -43.48 10.59 5.87
CA GLU A 55 -43.07 11.16 7.13
C GLU A 55 -42.36 10.17 8.04
N ALA A 56 -42.94 8.97 8.20
CA ALA A 56 -42.36 7.92 9.04
C ALA A 56 -41.00 7.54 8.54
N ASP A 57 -40.83 7.34 7.23
CA ASP A 57 -39.54 7.00 6.59
C ASP A 57 -38.53 8.15 6.77
N TYR A 58 -38.96 9.41 6.62
CA TYR A 58 -38.06 10.54 6.85
C TYR A 58 -37.61 10.63 8.31
N ARG A 59 -38.50 10.36 9.28
CA ARG A 59 -38.13 10.33 10.70
C ARG A 59 -37.20 9.18 11.06
N ILE A 60 -37.47 8.00 10.56
CA ILE A 60 -36.61 6.82 10.80
C ILE A 60 -35.18 7.11 10.26
N ASN A 61 -35.12 7.63 9.05
CA ASN A 61 -33.81 8.00 8.43
C ASN A 61 -33.10 9.10 9.24
N LYS A 62 -33.85 10.03 9.83
CA LYS A 62 -33.27 11.09 10.67
C LYS A 62 -32.87 10.62 12.07
N LEU A 63 -33.61 9.68 12.68
CA LEU A 63 -33.24 9.05 13.96
C LEU A 63 -31.94 8.23 13.85
N HIS A 64 -31.61 7.71 12.65
CA HIS A 64 -30.37 7.03 12.38
C HIS A 64 -29.19 7.97 12.09
N GLN A 65 -29.44 9.27 11.86
CA GLN A 65 -28.40 10.28 11.79
C GLN A 65 -28.04 10.75 13.20
N VAL A 66 -26.81 10.48 13.64
CA VAL A 66 -26.24 11.16 14.81
C VAL A 66 -26.19 12.65 14.46
N THR A 67 -27.03 13.46 15.10
CA THR A 67 -27.04 14.92 14.91
C THR A 67 -25.79 15.50 15.60
N HIS A 68 -24.68 15.48 14.90
CA HIS A 68 -23.57 16.35 15.27
C HIS A 68 -24.04 17.80 15.05
N LYS A 69 -24.16 18.58 16.12
CA LYS A 69 -24.53 20.00 16.05
C LYS A 69 -23.52 20.80 15.25
N ASP A 70 -22.26 20.39 15.32
CA ASP A 70 -21.14 21.05 14.67
C ASP A 70 -20.82 20.42 13.31
N LYS A 71 -20.21 21.22 12.46
CA LYS A 71 -19.69 20.82 11.15
C LYS A 71 -18.67 19.67 11.31
N ILE A 72 -18.83 18.61 10.54
CA ILE A 72 -17.87 17.52 10.47
C ILE A 72 -16.72 17.90 9.54
N SER A 73 -15.58 18.25 10.12
CA SER A 73 -14.39 18.62 9.37
C SER A 73 -13.64 17.38 8.84
N VAL A 74 -12.81 17.59 7.82
CA VAL A 74 -11.89 16.56 7.32
C VAL A 74 -10.89 16.12 8.40
N SER A 75 -10.50 17.00 9.33
CA SER A 75 -9.62 16.66 10.45
C SER A 75 -10.28 15.72 11.44
N TYR A 76 -11.55 15.91 11.73
CA TYR A 76 -12.30 15.00 12.59
C TYR A 76 -12.46 13.61 11.97
N LEU A 77 -12.81 13.52 10.69
CA LEU A 77 -12.84 12.21 10.02
C LEU A 77 -11.47 11.54 9.99
N TYR A 78 -10.41 12.32 9.84
CA TYR A 78 -9.06 11.77 9.86
C TYR A 78 -8.68 11.23 11.25
N SER A 79 -9.05 11.91 12.36
CA SER A 79 -8.80 11.39 13.72
C SER A 79 -9.53 10.06 13.96
N LEU A 80 -10.78 9.91 13.50
CA LEU A 80 -11.51 8.63 13.60
C LEU A 80 -10.80 7.50 12.82
N VAL A 81 -10.23 7.81 11.66
CA VAL A 81 -9.43 6.83 10.89
C VAL A 81 -8.16 6.44 11.64
N GLN A 82 -7.51 7.38 12.32
CA GLN A 82 -6.31 7.09 13.11
C GLN A 82 -6.64 6.16 14.29
N GLU A 83 -7.71 6.45 15.02
CA GLU A 83 -8.19 5.60 16.12
C GLU A 83 -8.49 4.17 15.66
N GLU A 84 -9.18 4.04 14.51
CA GLU A 84 -9.48 2.72 13.95
C GLU A 84 -8.21 1.99 13.48
N ASP A 85 -7.25 2.70 12.90
CA ASP A 85 -5.97 2.13 12.46
C ASP A 85 -5.11 1.65 13.64
N GLU A 86 -5.14 2.35 14.76
CA GLU A 86 -4.48 1.94 16.00
C GLU A 86 -5.13 0.69 16.59
N LEU A 87 -6.45 0.66 16.69
CA LEU A 87 -7.21 -0.50 17.18
C LEU A 87 -6.98 -1.76 16.33
N ARG A 88 -6.88 -1.61 15.01
CA ARG A 88 -6.62 -2.71 14.07
C ARG A 88 -5.15 -3.11 14.01
N GLY A 89 -4.25 -2.41 14.67
CA GLY A 89 -2.82 -2.67 14.61
C GLY A 89 -2.23 -2.50 13.20
N ASN A 90 -2.74 -1.55 12.42
CA ASN A 90 -2.28 -1.33 11.07
C ASN A 90 -0.80 -0.93 11.02
N LYS A 91 -0.10 -1.42 9.98
CA LYS A 91 1.34 -1.19 9.86
C LYS A 91 1.66 0.30 9.75
N ARG A 92 2.68 0.71 10.46
CA ARG A 92 3.16 2.09 10.57
C ARG A 92 3.36 2.77 9.21
N GLY A 93 3.89 2.06 8.21
CA GLY A 93 4.06 2.60 6.84
C GLY A 93 2.75 2.96 6.14
N THR A 94 1.65 2.27 6.45
CA THR A 94 0.31 2.60 5.97
C THR A 94 -0.18 3.89 6.62
N ILE A 95 -0.07 3.98 7.95
CA ILE A 95 -0.44 5.17 8.74
C ILE A 95 0.34 6.40 8.28
N ASP A 96 1.64 6.26 8.01
CA ASP A 96 2.49 7.35 7.53
C ASP A 96 2.10 7.86 6.15
N SER A 97 1.75 6.94 5.24
CA SER A 97 1.26 7.31 3.93
C SER A 97 -0.06 8.09 4.02
N GLN A 98 -0.99 7.62 4.85
CA GLN A 98 -2.26 8.31 5.11
C GLN A 98 -2.05 9.68 5.75
N LYS A 99 -1.13 9.79 6.73
CA LYS A 99 -0.75 11.06 7.35
C LYS A 99 -0.19 12.04 6.31
N SER A 100 0.60 11.54 5.38
CA SER A 100 1.13 12.35 4.27
C SER A 100 0.01 12.83 3.35
N TYR A 101 -0.93 11.94 2.96
CA TYR A 101 -2.07 12.29 2.11
C TYR A 101 -2.97 13.33 2.79
N TYR A 102 -3.26 13.15 4.06
CA TYR A 102 -4.03 14.13 4.84
C TYR A 102 -3.33 15.49 4.87
N ARG A 103 -2.07 15.52 5.35
CA ARG A 103 -1.35 16.78 5.58
C ARG A 103 -1.07 17.56 4.30
N VAL A 104 -0.71 16.86 3.21
CA VAL A 104 -0.26 17.52 1.98
C VAL A 104 -1.43 17.94 1.10
N TYR A 105 -2.52 17.17 1.09
CA TYR A 105 -3.59 17.34 0.11
C TYR A 105 -4.97 17.54 0.74
N LEU A 106 -5.46 16.57 1.54
CA LEU A 106 -6.84 16.59 2.04
C LEU A 106 -7.15 17.78 2.93
N SER A 107 -6.26 18.08 3.89
CA SER A 107 -6.44 19.20 4.82
C SER A 107 -6.48 20.56 4.11
N LYS A 108 -5.84 20.67 2.95
CA LYS A 108 -5.84 21.90 2.14
C LYS A 108 -7.09 22.03 1.31
N TYR A 109 -7.48 20.95 0.61
CA TYR A 109 -8.61 20.97 -0.32
C TYR A 109 -9.96 21.05 0.43
N PHE A 110 -10.15 20.21 1.44
CA PHE A 110 -11.39 20.15 2.22
C PHE A 110 -11.38 21.01 3.49
N LYS A 111 -10.51 22.02 3.57
CA LYS A 111 -10.34 22.88 4.77
C LYS A 111 -11.67 23.39 5.33
N ASN A 112 -12.55 23.84 4.45
CA ASN A 112 -13.84 24.45 4.80
C ASN A 112 -15.05 23.56 4.49
N ALA A 113 -14.85 22.32 4.08
CA ALA A 113 -15.93 21.41 3.74
C ALA A 113 -16.61 20.81 4.98
N ASP A 114 -17.92 20.67 4.96
CA ASP A 114 -18.62 19.73 5.85
C ASP A 114 -18.65 18.37 5.16
N MET A 115 -17.93 17.41 5.73
CA MET A 115 -17.75 16.08 5.14
C MET A 115 -19.06 15.29 5.01
N ARG A 116 -20.12 15.71 5.72
CA ARG A 116 -21.47 15.13 5.55
C ARG A 116 -22.06 15.45 4.18
N ASN A 117 -21.72 16.60 3.63
CA ASN A 117 -22.32 17.16 2.41
C ASN A 117 -21.48 16.94 1.14
N VAL A 118 -20.29 16.37 1.29
CA VAL A 118 -19.40 16.08 0.14
C VAL A 118 -20.07 15.08 -0.80
N SER A 119 -20.24 15.48 -2.06
CA SER A 119 -20.87 14.70 -3.11
C SER A 119 -19.87 13.94 -3.96
N LEU A 120 -20.35 13.02 -4.81
CA LEU A 120 -19.52 12.36 -5.82
C LEU A 120 -18.86 13.38 -6.77
N ASN A 121 -19.52 14.50 -7.06
CA ASN A 121 -18.94 15.54 -7.91
C ASN A 121 -17.75 16.21 -7.25
N ASP A 122 -17.85 16.55 -5.95
CA ASP A 122 -16.72 17.11 -5.18
C ASP A 122 -15.53 16.16 -5.13
N ILE A 123 -15.80 14.85 -5.02
CA ILE A 123 -14.75 13.81 -5.08
C ILE A 123 -14.09 13.73 -6.45
N LYS A 124 -14.86 13.88 -7.55
CA LYS A 124 -14.30 13.96 -8.91
C LYS A 124 -13.44 15.20 -9.10
N GLU A 125 -13.89 16.34 -8.59
CA GLU A 125 -13.13 17.60 -8.62
C GLU A 125 -11.84 17.51 -7.80
N TYR A 126 -11.91 16.93 -6.59
CA TYR A 126 -10.71 16.64 -5.79
C TYR A 126 -9.72 15.76 -6.53
N ARG A 127 -10.16 14.68 -7.17
CA ARG A 127 -9.32 13.80 -7.98
C ARG A 127 -8.66 14.54 -9.14
N ASN A 128 -9.41 15.40 -9.83
CA ASN A 128 -8.87 16.22 -10.92
C ASN A 128 -7.86 17.24 -10.41
N TRP A 129 -8.14 17.89 -9.29
CA TRP A 129 -7.19 18.77 -8.62
C TRP A 129 -5.90 18.05 -8.24
N LEU A 130 -5.99 16.81 -7.68
CA LEU A 130 -4.81 15.99 -7.38
C LEU A 130 -3.95 15.74 -8.62
N LYS A 131 -4.54 15.48 -9.77
CA LYS A 131 -3.79 15.25 -11.01
C LYS A 131 -2.95 16.46 -11.42
N CYS A 132 -3.36 17.66 -11.04
CA CYS A 132 -2.62 18.89 -11.32
C CYS A 132 -1.53 19.20 -10.27
N GLN A 133 -1.48 18.45 -9.15
CA GLN A 133 -0.48 18.73 -8.12
C GLN A 133 0.92 18.28 -8.54
N PRO A 134 1.95 19.06 -8.16
CA PRO A 134 3.33 18.76 -8.54
C PRO A 134 3.83 17.48 -7.87
N SER A 135 4.59 16.69 -8.63
CA SER A 135 5.32 15.53 -8.15
C SER A 135 6.74 15.92 -7.71
N LYS A 136 7.26 15.29 -6.67
CA LYS A 136 8.67 15.47 -6.23
C LYS A 136 9.69 15.09 -7.32
N LYS A 137 9.29 14.31 -8.32
CA LYS A 137 10.15 13.86 -9.43
C LYS A 137 10.02 14.74 -10.68
N GLY A 138 9.32 15.86 -10.56
CA GLY A 138 8.94 16.70 -11.69
C GLY A 138 7.61 16.27 -12.31
N GLY A 139 6.95 17.19 -13.00
CA GLY A 139 5.61 16.98 -13.56
C GLY A 139 4.51 16.84 -12.52
N SER A 140 3.38 16.28 -12.92
CA SER A 140 2.21 16.07 -12.07
C SER A 140 2.20 14.71 -11.39
N LEU A 141 1.30 14.52 -10.41
CA LEU A 141 1.13 13.24 -9.73
C LEU A 141 0.70 12.14 -10.71
N SER A 142 1.32 10.96 -10.58
CA SER A 142 0.96 9.79 -11.38
C SER A 142 -0.45 9.29 -11.05
N ASN A 143 -1.13 8.68 -12.04
CA ASN A 143 -2.43 8.05 -11.83
C ASN A 143 -2.41 7.01 -10.69
N SER A 144 -1.31 6.26 -10.54
CA SER A 144 -1.14 5.31 -9.44
C SER A 144 -1.18 6.00 -8.07
N HIS A 145 -0.46 7.14 -7.93
CA HIS A 145 -0.43 7.90 -6.68
C HIS A 145 -1.80 8.51 -6.36
N VAL A 146 -2.48 9.07 -7.37
CA VAL A 146 -3.85 9.58 -7.23
C VAL A 146 -4.81 8.47 -6.81
N ASN A 147 -4.76 7.30 -7.46
CA ASN A 147 -5.60 6.15 -7.10
C ASN A 147 -5.38 5.69 -5.64
N GLN A 148 -4.14 5.70 -5.15
CA GLN A 148 -3.86 5.36 -3.74
C GLN A 148 -4.47 6.37 -2.77
N GLN A 149 -4.43 7.66 -3.09
CA GLN A 149 -5.11 8.68 -2.30
C GLN A 149 -6.63 8.51 -2.33
N MET A 150 -7.22 8.17 -3.48
CA MET A 150 -8.65 7.92 -3.59
C MET A 150 -9.11 6.69 -2.78
N ILE A 151 -8.27 5.64 -2.67
CA ILE A 151 -8.51 4.51 -1.77
C ILE A 151 -8.54 4.99 -0.31
N PHE A 152 -7.67 5.90 0.08
CA PHE A 152 -7.68 6.46 1.42
C PHE A 152 -8.92 7.31 1.69
N VAL A 153 -9.32 8.16 0.74
CA VAL A 153 -10.57 8.95 0.84
C VAL A 153 -11.79 8.04 0.96
N HIS A 154 -11.87 6.99 0.16
CA HIS A 154 -12.91 5.97 0.27
C HIS A 154 -12.96 5.37 1.69
N LYS A 155 -11.82 4.98 2.24
CA LYS A 155 -11.72 4.47 3.62
C LYS A 155 -12.24 5.49 4.65
N MET A 156 -11.91 6.78 4.51
CA MET A 156 -12.39 7.83 5.41
C MET A 156 -13.92 7.89 5.44
N PHE A 157 -14.59 7.76 4.30
CA PHE A 157 -16.05 7.74 4.23
C PHE A 157 -16.65 6.42 4.72
N GLU A 158 -15.99 5.27 4.57
CA GLU A 158 -16.42 4.03 5.25
C GLU A 158 -16.40 4.19 6.77
N VAL A 159 -15.34 4.82 7.32
CA VAL A 159 -15.27 5.13 8.76
C VAL A 159 -16.39 6.11 9.16
N ALA A 160 -16.72 7.09 8.31
CA ALA A 160 -17.83 8.01 8.55
C ALA A 160 -19.20 7.28 8.60
N ILE A 161 -19.40 6.27 7.75
CA ILE A 161 -20.63 5.43 7.76
C ILE A 161 -20.66 4.58 9.04
N ALA A 162 -19.55 3.91 9.39
CA ALA A 162 -19.46 3.11 10.60
C ALA A 162 -19.77 3.91 11.87
N ASN A 163 -19.39 5.20 11.90
CA ASN A 163 -19.67 6.14 12.99
C ASN A 163 -21.02 6.87 12.82
N ARG A 164 -21.89 6.46 11.89
CA ARG A 164 -23.22 7.03 11.63
C ARG A 164 -23.21 8.53 11.29
N ILE A 165 -22.09 9.04 10.78
CA ILE A 165 -21.96 10.43 10.31
C ILE A 165 -22.62 10.60 8.94
N ARG A 166 -22.57 9.53 8.11
CA ARG A 166 -23.18 9.45 6.79
C ARG A 166 -23.88 8.11 6.58
N GLN A 167 -24.74 8.06 5.58
CA GLN A 167 -25.41 6.81 5.16
C GLN A 167 -24.77 6.19 3.91
N ASP A 168 -24.04 6.99 3.12
CA ASP A 168 -23.47 6.60 1.85
C ASP A 168 -21.98 7.00 1.76
N ASN A 169 -21.25 6.32 0.87
CA ASN A 169 -19.90 6.69 0.53
C ASN A 169 -19.88 7.41 -0.84
N PRO A 170 -19.53 8.72 -0.88
CA PRO A 170 -19.54 9.48 -2.12
C PRO A 170 -18.46 9.03 -3.12
N CYS A 171 -17.55 8.16 -2.71
CA CYS A 171 -16.56 7.56 -3.61
C CYS A 171 -17.11 6.34 -4.36
N ASN A 172 -18.29 5.82 -4.00
CA ASN A 172 -18.90 4.69 -4.69
C ASN A 172 -19.18 5.04 -6.15
N GLY A 173 -18.88 4.11 -7.05
CA GLY A 173 -18.98 4.34 -8.50
C GLY A 173 -17.83 5.12 -9.13
N LEU A 174 -16.86 5.62 -8.34
CA LEU A 174 -15.69 6.29 -8.90
C LEU A 174 -14.73 5.26 -9.51
N ARG A 175 -14.60 5.24 -10.82
CA ARG A 175 -13.63 4.35 -11.51
C ARG A 175 -12.21 4.81 -11.27
N ARG A 176 -11.28 3.85 -11.08
CA ARG A 176 -9.85 4.14 -10.99
C ARG A 176 -9.32 4.73 -12.28
N LEU A 177 -8.34 5.61 -12.15
CA LEU A 177 -7.60 6.13 -13.31
C LEU A 177 -6.77 5.00 -13.93
N PRO A 178 -6.66 4.94 -15.27
CA PRO A 178 -5.88 3.92 -15.95
C PRO A 178 -4.41 4.00 -15.53
N GLN A 179 -3.79 2.85 -15.35
CA GLN A 179 -2.37 2.75 -15.02
C GLN A 179 -1.63 2.14 -16.19
N GLN A 180 -0.54 2.76 -16.59
CA GLN A 180 0.37 2.15 -17.55
C GLN A 180 1.18 1.06 -16.83
N HIS A 181 1.11 -0.16 -17.32
CA HIS A 181 2.04 -1.21 -16.93
C HIS A 181 3.42 -0.85 -17.50
N LYS A 182 4.37 -0.54 -16.60
CA LYS A 182 5.77 -0.42 -16.99
C LYS A 182 6.36 -1.82 -17.00
N GLU A 183 7.02 -2.16 -18.09
CA GLU A 183 7.83 -3.37 -18.14
C GLU A 183 8.84 -3.37 -16.99
N MET A 184 8.99 -4.51 -16.36
CA MET A 184 9.91 -4.68 -15.25
C MET A 184 11.33 -4.83 -15.81
N ALA A 185 12.20 -3.94 -15.38
CA ALA A 185 13.62 -4.10 -15.67
C ALA A 185 14.19 -5.26 -14.82
N TYR A 186 15.05 -6.06 -15.43
CA TYR A 186 15.83 -7.09 -14.73
C TYR A 186 17.18 -7.26 -15.40
N TYR A 187 18.13 -7.82 -14.68
CA TYR A 187 19.46 -8.19 -15.20
C TYR A 187 19.47 -9.66 -15.59
N THR A 188 20.08 -9.95 -16.74
CA THR A 188 20.53 -11.32 -17.05
C THR A 188 21.72 -11.69 -16.15
N PRO A 189 22.11 -12.98 -16.07
CA PRO A 189 23.32 -13.38 -15.33
C PRO A 189 24.59 -12.64 -15.78
N GLU A 190 24.74 -12.39 -17.09
CA GLU A 190 25.86 -11.67 -17.67
C GLU A 190 25.85 -10.19 -17.27
N GLN A 191 24.69 -9.56 -17.32
CA GLN A 191 24.51 -8.17 -16.87
C GLN A 191 24.73 -8.03 -15.36
N PHE A 192 24.30 -9.04 -14.57
CA PHE A 192 24.60 -9.03 -13.15
C PHE A 192 26.10 -9.18 -12.86
N LYS A 193 26.83 -10.06 -13.56
CA LYS A 193 28.28 -10.15 -13.45
C LYS A 193 28.98 -8.84 -13.78
N GLN A 194 28.53 -8.16 -14.84
CA GLN A 194 29.05 -6.84 -15.21
C GLN A 194 28.72 -5.78 -14.13
N PHE A 195 27.53 -5.81 -13.54
CA PHE A 195 27.18 -4.94 -12.42
C PHE A 195 28.02 -5.25 -11.18
N ASP A 196 28.21 -6.53 -10.86
CA ASP A 196 28.96 -7.01 -9.70
C ASP A 196 30.45 -6.65 -9.75
N SER A 197 30.99 -6.47 -10.95
CA SER A 197 32.42 -6.05 -11.15
C SER A 197 32.64 -4.54 -10.98
N LEU A 198 31.60 -3.74 -10.73
CA LEU A 198 31.71 -2.29 -10.54
C LEU A 198 32.13 -1.88 -9.13
N PHE A 199 32.14 -2.83 -8.19
CA PHE A 199 32.44 -2.56 -6.79
C PHE A 199 33.95 -2.62 -6.55
N GLU A 200 34.44 -1.68 -5.77
CA GLU A 200 35.81 -1.65 -5.28
C GLU A 200 35.96 -2.56 -4.04
N GLU A 201 37.17 -2.93 -3.69
CA GLU A 201 37.45 -3.88 -2.60
C GLU A 201 36.89 -3.40 -1.24
N ASN A 202 36.99 -2.11 -0.97
CA ASN A 202 36.46 -1.48 0.25
C ASN A 202 34.92 -1.33 0.26
N GLU A 203 34.24 -1.68 -0.82
CA GLU A 203 32.77 -1.59 -0.99
C GLU A 203 32.08 -2.96 -0.86
N TYR A 204 32.81 -3.97 -0.41
CA TYR A 204 32.33 -5.34 -0.34
C TYR A 204 30.97 -5.49 0.41
N SER A 205 30.72 -4.69 1.45
CA SER A 205 29.44 -4.71 2.17
C SER A 205 28.24 -4.39 1.27
N PHE A 206 28.40 -3.43 0.37
CA PHE A 206 27.37 -3.09 -0.62
C PHE A 206 27.27 -4.15 -1.71
N GLN A 207 28.41 -4.66 -2.20
CA GLN A 207 28.45 -5.74 -3.18
C GLN A 207 27.72 -6.99 -2.64
N LEU A 208 28.01 -7.37 -1.39
CA LEU A 208 27.35 -8.47 -0.70
C LEU A 208 25.83 -8.27 -0.61
N LEU A 209 25.37 -7.06 -0.33
CA LEU A 209 23.93 -6.74 -0.31
C LEU A 209 23.29 -7.05 -1.68
N TYR A 210 23.89 -6.61 -2.78
CA TYR A 210 23.34 -6.87 -4.11
C TYR A 210 23.42 -8.34 -4.52
N ARG A 211 24.49 -9.07 -4.11
CA ARG A 211 24.58 -10.53 -4.27
C ARG A 211 23.46 -11.24 -3.50
N ILE A 212 23.19 -10.86 -2.25
CA ILE A 212 22.05 -11.38 -1.48
C ILE A 212 20.73 -11.12 -2.22
N LEU A 213 20.48 -9.90 -2.69
CA LEU A 213 19.25 -9.58 -3.42
C LEU A 213 19.09 -10.44 -4.67
N MET A 214 20.18 -10.63 -5.44
CA MET A 214 20.18 -11.42 -6.67
C MET A 214 20.03 -12.92 -6.41
N TYR A 215 20.75 -13.48 -5.42
CA TYR A 215 20.78 -14.92 -5.20
C TYR A 215 19.58 -15.44 -4.40
N THR A 216 18.90 -14.56 -3.65
CA THR A 216 17.80 -14.96 -2.78
C THR A 216 16.43 -14.41 -3.21
N GLY A 217 16.38 -13.35 -3.99
CA GLY A 217 15.16 -12.64 -4.33
C GLY A 217 14.50 -11.95 -3.15
N MET A 218 15.21 -11.68 -2.05
CA MET A 218 14.69 -10.95 -0.87
C MET A 218 14.29 -9.53 -1.23
N ARG A 219 13.32 -8.97 -0.49
CA ARG A 219 13.06 -7.53 -0.55
C ARG A 219 14.20 -6.77 0.12
N ILE A 220 14.49 -5.54 -0.34
CA ILE A 220 15.59 -4.73 0.25
C ILE A 220 15.45 -4.58 1.78
N GLY A 221 14.24 -4.39 2.29
CA GLY A 221 14.01 -4.30 3.74
C GLY A 221 14.26 -5.63 4.47
N GLU A 222 13.97 -6.78 3.85
CA GLU A 222 14.28 -8.10 4.39
C GLU A 222 15.79 -8.32 4.42
N ALA A 223 16.48 -7.96 3.34
CA ALA A 223 17.94 -8.04 3.26
C ALA A 223 18.60 -7.13 4.31
N LEU A 224 18.17 -5.88 4.47
CA LEU A 224 18.73 -4.95 5.46
C LEU A 224 18.44 -5.33 6.92
N ALA A 225 17.51 -6.24 7.17
CA ALA A 225 17.23 -6.78 8.51
C ALA A 225 18.04 -8.03 8.82
N LEU A 226 18.83 -8.55 7.87
CA LEU A 226 19.49 -9.83 7.98
C LEU A 226 20.72 -9.75 8.89
N THR A 227 20.73 -10.57 9.93
CA THR A 227 21.89 -10.79 10.82
C THR A 227 22.38 -12.23 10.69
N TRP A 228 23.53 -12.55 11.25
CA TRP A 228 24.04 -13.93 11.24
C TRP A 228 23.15 -14.93 11.99
N GLU A 229 22.29 -14.48 12.90
CA GLU A 229 21.32 -15.35 13.57
C GLU A 229 20.31 -16.02 12.62
N GLN A 230 20.05 -15.40 11.46
CA GLN A 230 19.15 -15.93 10.44
C GLN A 230 19.88 -16.73 9.36
N VAL A 231 21.22 -16.80 9.38
CA VAL A 231 22.03 -17.46 8.35
C VAL A 231 22.60 -18.76 8.89
N ASN A 232 22.12 -19.89 8.41
CA ASN A 232 22.69 -21.19 8.72
C ASN A 232 23.69 -21.59 7.62
N LEU A 233 24.99 -21.43 7.93
CA LEU A 233 26.09 -21.68 6.99
C LEU A 233 26.44 -23.19 6.87
N ASP A 234 25.93 -24.03 7.73
CA ASP A 234 26.19 -25.48 7.69
C ASP A 234 25.12 -26.19 6.87
N GLU A 235 23.86 -25.80 7.01
CA GLU A 235 22.76 -26.31 6.21
C GLU A 235 22.45 -25.48 4.96
N ASN A 236 23.21 -24.41 4.70
CA ASN A 236 23.14 -23.55 3.50
C ASN A 236 21.79 -22.86 3.30
N TYR A 237 21.21 -22.24 4.34
CA TYR A 237 19.97 -21.50 4.20
C TYR A 237 19.96 -20.17 4.97
N ILE A 238 19.01 -19.34 4.58
CA ILE A 238 18.67 -18.07 5.24
C ILE A 238 17.20 -18.12 5.65
N ASP A 239 16.90 -17.86 6.91
CA ASP A 239 15.54 -17.69 7.44
C ASP A 239 15.13 -16.22 7.36
N VAL A 240 14.16 -15.90 6.50
CA VAL A 240 13.64 -14.53 6.33
C VAL A 240 12.51 -14.30 7.32
N LYS A 241 12.79 -13.61 8.43
CA LYS A 241 11.85 -13.39 9.54
C LYS A 241 11.51 -11.91 9.76
N TYR A 242 12.44 -11.02 9.42
CA TYR A 242 12.35 -9.60 9.73
C TYR A 242 12.46 -8.73 8.48
N SER A 243 12.06 -7.47 8.62
CA SER A 243 12.24 -6.45 7.61
C SER A 243 12.57 -5.12 8.28
N ALA A 244 13.63 -4.45 7.80
CA ALA A 244 14.08 -3.16 8.28
C ALA A 244 13.52 -2.02 7.42
N TYR A 245 13.20 -0.90 8.06
CA TYR A 245 12.93 0.36 7.38
C TYR A 245 13.56 1.50 8.16
N TYR A 246 13.95 2.56 7.45
CA TYR A 246 14.58 3.73 8.04
C TYR A 246 13.58 4.88 8.14
N ARG A 247 13.50 5.51 9.31
CA ARG A 247 12.59 6.62 9.57
C ARG A 247 13.10 7.51 10.68
N ASN A 248 12.98 8.83 10.51
CA ASN A 248 13.36 9.84 11.52
C ASN A 248 14.77 9.63 12.08
N GLY A 249 15.73 9.29 11.22
CA GLY A 249 17.10 9.04 11.66
C GLY A 249 17.37 7.67 12.27
N GLN A 250 16.37 6.81 12.39
CA GLN A 250 16.49 5.50 13.06
C GLN A 250 16.10 4.32 12.17
N VAL A 251 16.75 3.19 12.41
CA VAL A 251 16.37 1.90 11.82
C VAL A 251 15.31 1.24 12.71
N HIS A 252 14.23 0.83 12.08
CA HIS A 252 13.17 0.07 12.72
C HIS A 252 13.14 -1.33 12.12
N ILE A 253 13.21 -2.34 12.95
CA ILE A 253 13.09 -3.73 12.55
C ILE A 253 11.73 -4.25 13.04
N GLY A 254 11.00 -4.89 12.14
CA GLY A 254 9.72 -5.51 12.45
C GLY A 254 9.60 -6.87 11.74
N THR A 255 8.60 -7.66 12.14
CA THR A 255 8.30 -8.90 11.45
C THR A 255 7.91 -8.65 9.99
N VAL A 256 8.15 -9.62 9.12
CA VAL A 256 7.74 -9.55 7.71
C VAL A 256 6.24 -9.29 7.56
N LYS A 257 5.82 -8.82 6.38
CA LYS A 257 4.47 -8.26 6.15
C LYS A 257 3.34 -9.27 6.34
N THR A 258 3.57 -10.54 6.05
CA THR A 258 2.57 -11.61 6.15
C THR A 258 3.25 -12.88 6.67
N THR A 259 2.47 -13.81 7.23
CA THR A 259 2.96 -15.12 7.68
C THR A 259 3.68 -15.88 6.55
N GLN A 260 3.19 -15.78 5.31
CA GLN A 260 3.81 -16.41 4.14
C GLN A 260 5.15 -15.75 3.72
N SER A 261 5.41 -14.52 4.19
CA SER A 261 6.70 -13.87 3.98
C SER A 261 7.80 -14.45 4.88
N ASN A 262 7.43 -15.13 5.98
CA ASN A 262 8.36 -15.92 6.79
C ASN A 262 8.69 -17.20 6.02
N ARG A 263 9.93 -17.34 5.60
CA ARG A 263 10.36 -18.41 4.71
C ARG A 263 11.84 -18.73 4.84
N ARG A 264 12.19 -19.96 4.50
CA ARG A 264 13.57 -20.44 4.36
C ARG A 264 14.00 -20.37 2.90
N ILE A 265 15.20 -19.86 2.64
CA ILE A 265 15.79 -19.75 1.31
C ILE A 265 17.13 -20.48 1.31
N TYR A 266 17.23 -21.58 0.58
CA TYR A 266 18.49 -22.26 0.39
C TYR A 266 19.40 -21.48 -0.57
N ILE A 267 20.70 -21.40 -0.24
CA ILE A 267 21.74 -20.70 -1.00
C ILE A 267 22.80 -21.70 -1.49
N HIS A 268 23.46 -21.37 -2.59
CA HIS A 268 24.44 -22.28 -3.20
C HIS A 268 25.77 -22.31 -2.42
N ARG A 269 26.45 -23.46 -2.48
CA ARG A 269 27.66 -23.75 -1.68
C ARG A 269 28.79 -22.75 -1.89
N ALA A 270 28.98 -22.26 -3.11
CA ALA A 270 30.04 -21.28 -3.38
C ALA A 270 29.79 -19.96 -2.62
N PHE A 271 28.52 -19.51 -2.57
CA PHE A 271 28.15 -18.32 -1.82
C PHE A 271 28.25 -18.53 -0.30
N VAL A 272 27.95 -19.74 0.18
CA VAL A 272 28.16 -20.08 1.61
C VAL A 272 29.63 -19.99 1.99
N LYS A 273 30.53 -20.46 1.13
CA LYS A 273 31.99 -20.34 1.35
C LYS A 273 32.42 -18.88 1.45
N GLU A 274 31.92 -18.04 0.56
CA GLU A 274 32.13 -16.59 0.59
C GLU A 274 31.60 -15.96 1.90
N LEU A 275 30.40 -16.29 2.30
CA LEU A 275 29.80 -15.81 3.55
C LEU A 275 30.58 -16.26 4.79
N LYS A 276 31.13 -17.48 4.83
CA LYS A 276 32.00 -17.96 5.92
C LYS A 276 33.27 -17.13 6.03
N GLN A 277 33.90 -16.83 4.91
CA GLN A 277 35.10 -15.99 4.86
C GLN A 277 34.79 -14.56 5.35
N TRP A 278 33.73 -14.00 4.83
CA TRP A 278 33.27 -12.66 5.22
C TRP A 278 32.91 -12.57 6.71
N LYS A 279 32.22 -13.57 7.26
CA LYS A 279 31.88 -13.61 8.69
C LYS A 279 33.13 -13.51 9.57
N ASN A 280 34.18 -14.22 9.20
CA ASN A 280 35.45 -14.18 9.93
C ASN A 280 36.12 -12.81 9.82
N GLN A 281 36.17 -12.24 8.62
CA GLN A 281 36.72 -10.90 8.40
C GLN A 281 35.95 -9.82 9.18
N GLN A 282 34.62 -9.87 9.12
CA GLN A 282 33.74 -8.96 9.84
C GLN A 282 33.92 -9.08 11.36
N TYR A 283 34.08 -10.31 11.86
CA TYR A 283 34.35 -10.52 13.27
C TYR A 283 35.64 -9.81 13.70
N GLU A 284 36.73 -9.96 12.97
CA GLU A 284 38.01 -9.29 13.28
C GLU A 284 37.90 -7.77 13.24
N LEU A 285 37.08 -7.22 12.32
CA LEU A 285 36.84 -5.79 12.22
C LEU A 285 36.00 -5.23 13.40
N LEU A 286 35.09 -6.01 13.95
CA LEU A 286 34.07 -5.53 14.89
C LEU A 286 34.11 -6.18 16.28
N LYS A 287 35.05 -7.07 16.57
CA LYS A 287 35.16 -7.81 17.85
C LYS A 287 35.24 -6.91 19.09
N GLU A 288 35.78 -5.70 18.96
CA GLU A 288 35.87 -4.73 20.07
C GLU A 288 34.53 -4.02 20.34
N PHE A 289 33.60 -4.06 19.38
CA PHE A 289 32.33 -3.35 19.46
C PHE A 289 31.13 -4.27 19.75
N THR A 290 31.32 -5.58 19.75
CA THR A 290 30.23 -6.54 20.02
C THR A 290 30.70 -7.74 20.82
N SER A 291 29.87 -8.13 21.79
CA SER A 291 30.02 -9.38 22.52
C SER A 291 29.30 -10.57 21.84
N ASN A 292 28.39 -10.29 20.89
CA ASN A 292 27.65 -11.30 20.14
C ASN A 292 27.82 -11.10 18.62
N PRO A 293 28.78 -11.76 17.98
CA PRO A 293 29.01 -11.65 16.53
C PRO A 293 27.81 -12.06 15.68
N ASN A 294 26.92 -12.93 16.19
CA ASN A 294 25.76 -13.39 15.43
C ASN A 294 24.64 -12.33 15.36
N SER A 295 24.62 -11.36 16.26
CA SER A 295 23.67 -10.23 16.19
C SER A 295 24.05 -9.16 15.18
N LEU A 296 25.28 -9.20 14.65
CA LEU A 296 25.72 -8.24 13.63
C LEU A 296 24.92 -8.40 12.34
N GLN A 297 24.51 -7.26 11.78
CA GLN A 297 24.00 -7.23 10.41
C GLN A 297 25.09 -7.69 9.46
N ILE A 298 24.79 -8.58 8.52
CA ILE A 298 25.79 -9.23 7.66
C ILE A 298 26.58 -8.26 6.74
N TYR A 299 26.13 -7.02 6.63
CA TYR A 299 26.79 -5.96 5.81
C TYR A 299 27.57 -4.96 6.65
N GLN A 300 27.60 -5.09 7.97
CA GLN A 300 28.25 -4.16 8.87
C GLN A 300 29.77 -4.19 8.70
N THR A 301 30.38 -3.02 8.53
CA THR A 301 31.85 -2.79 8.52
C THR A 301 32.25 -1.79 9.59
N THR A 302 31.28 -1.18 10.26
CA THR A 302 31.43 -0.23 11.36
C THR A 302 30.44 -0.62 12.46
N PRO A 303 30.50 -0.03 13.66
CA PRO A 303 29.49 -0.25 14.70
C PRO A 303 28.06 0.08 14.26
N GLU A 304 27.91 0.87 13.20
CA GLU A 304 26.62 1.27 12.68
C GLU A 304 26.11 0.29 11.61
N VAL A 305 24.80 0.02 11.61
CA VAL A 305 24.16 -0.84 10.62
C VAL A 305 24.03 -0.14 9.26
N LEU A 306 24.12 -0.91 8.18
CA LEU A 306 23.82 -0.42 6.84
C LEU A 306 22.33 -0.10 6.71
N THR A 307 22.01 1.11 6.27
CA THR A 307 20.64 1.61 6.17
C THR A 307 20.17 1.83 4.73
N GLY A 308 18.86 1.98 4.53
CA GLY A 308 18.31 2.34 3.22
C GLY A 308 18.87 3.64 2.64
N PRO A 309 19.04 4.74 3.41
CA PRO A 309 19.74 5.94 2.97
C PRO A 309 21.18 5.68 2.50
N ASN A 310 21.98 4.90 3.23
CA ASN A 310 23.34 4.54 2.80
C ASN A 310 23.32 3.88 1.41
N VAL A 311 22.45 2.88 1.23
CA VAL A 311 22.27 2.20 -0.07
C VAL A 311 21.83 3.19 -1.16
N SER A 312 20.93 4.12 -0.84
CA SER A 312 20.46 5.13 -1.80
C SER A 312 21.57 6.08 -2.23
N ASN A 313 22.43 6.52 -1.30
CA ASN A 313 23.59 7.35 -1.58
C ASN A 313 24.64 6.59 -2.42
N PHE A 314 24.91 5.36 -2.05
CA PHE A 314 25.86 4.52 -2.77
C PHE A 314 25.39 4.23 -4.21
N ARG A 315 24.08 4.08 -4.44
CA ARG A 315 23.52 3.96 -5.79
C ARG A 315 23.82 5.15 -6.70
N ALA A 316 23.99 6.36 -6.15
CA ALA A 316 24.39 7.52 -6.93
C ALA A 316 25.85 7.40 -7.42
N ILE A 317 26.71 6.75 -6.64
CA ILE A 317 28.09 6.41 -7.03
C ILE A 317 28.07 5.36 -8.14
N LEU A 318 27.39 4.24 -7.91
CA LEU A 318 27.27 3.18 -8.92
C LEU A 318 26.72 3.70 -10.26
N LYS A 319 25.75 4.63 -10.22
CA LYS A 319 25.21 5.22 -11.44
C LYS A 319 26.27 5.91 -12.32
N LYS A 320 27.31 6.46 -11.72
CA LYS A 320 28.42 7.11 -12.44
C LYS A 320 29.42 6.12 -13.03
N ARG A 321 29.50 4.91 -12.47
CA ARG A 321 30.42 3.84 -12.90
C ARG A 321 29.81 2.89 -13.92
N LEU A 322 28.49 3.00 -14.15
CA LEU A 322 27.82 2.12 -15.10
C LEU A 322 28.31 2.35 -16.52
N PRO A 323 28.65 1.28 -17.25
CA PRO A 323 28.91 1.37 -18.68
C PRO A 323 27.62 1.67 -19.45
N ASP A 324 27.73 2.25 -20.65
CA ASP A 324 26.60 2.74 -21.45
C ASP A 324 25.57 1.64 -21.79
N ASN A 325 26.02 0.40 -21.90
CA ASN A 325 25.17 -0.76 -22.19
C ASN A 325 24.40 -1.30 -20.98
N LEU A 326 24.64 -0.79 -19.77
CA LEU A 326 24.01 -1.28 -18.55
C LEU A 326 23.24 -0.17 -17.82
N LYS A 327 21.94 -0.33 -17.60
CA LYS A 327 21.11 0.61 -16.84
C LYS A 327 21.03 0.19 -15.37
N LEU A 328 21.14 1.14 -14.43
CA LEU A 328 20.93 0.87 -13.01
C LEU A 328 19.45 0.57 -12.72
N ILE A 329 19.14 -0.68 -12.49
CA ILE A 329 17.80 -1.13 -12.09
C ILE A 329 17.53 -0.78 -10.63
N ARG A 330 16.26 -0.72 -10.22
CA ARG A 330 15.88 -0.46 -8.81
C ARG A 330 16.26 -1.62 -7.91
N ASN A 331 16.44 -1.40 -6.60
CA ASN A 331 16.73 -2.48 -5.66
C ASN A 331 15.68 -3.61 -5.69
N HIS A 332 14.41 -3.28 -5.94
CA HIS A 332 13.36 -4.29 -6.08
C HIS A 332 13.47 -5.11 -7.37
N ASP A 333 14.10 -4.55 -8.41
CA ASP A 333 14.24 -5.23 -9.71
C ASP A 333 15.27 -6.37 -9.67
N PHE A 334 16.17 -6.42 -8.67
CA PHE A 334 17.03 -7.59 -8.42
C PHE A 334 16.19 -8.82 -8.05
N ARG A 335 15.08 -8.64 -7.37
CA ARG A 335 14.13 -9.72 -7.12
C ARG A 335 13.43 -10.18 -8.41
N HIS A 336 13.18 -9.27 -9.35
CA HIS A 336 12.70 -9.63 -10.68
C HIS A 336 13.78 -10.36 -11.49
N SER A 337 15.06 -9.95 -11.36
CA SER A 337 16.20 -10.64 -11.97
C SER A 337 16.34 -12.07 -11.44
N HIS A 338 16.23 -12.26 -10.12
CA HIS A 338 16.20 -13.58 -9.50
C HIS A 338 15.08 -14.46 -10.05
N ALA A 339 13.86 -13.91 -10.15
CA ALA A 339 12.72 -14.64 -10.69
C ALA A 339 12.90 -15.00 -12.16
N ALA A 340 13.37 -14.07 -12.99
CA ALA A 340 13.64 -14.30 -14.40
C ALA A 340 14.69 -15.40 -14.60
N PHE A 341 15.73 -15.41 -13.76
CA PHE A 341 16.73 -16.47 -13.75
C PHE A 341 16.10 -17.85 -13.43
N LEU A 342 15.29 -17.93 -12.38
CA LEU A 342 14.63 -19.19 -12.00
C LEU A 342 13.65 -19.69 -13.06
N VAL A 343 12.87 -18.80 -13.68
CA VAL A 343 11.99 -19.16 -14.82
C VAL A 343 12.83 -19.74 -15.96
N SER A 344 13.91 -19.07 -16.35
CA SER A 344 14.80 -19.54 -17.41
C SER A 344 15.42 -20.90 -17.09
N GLN A 345 15.83 -21.14 -15.86
CA GLN A 345 16.38 -22.44 -15.44
C GLN A 345 15.31 -23.53 -15.43
N GLY A 346 14.12 -23.27 -14.86
CA GLY A 346 13.04 -24.23 -14.85
C GLY A 346 12.61 -24.66 -16.27
N LEU A 347 12.52 -23.69 -17.20
CA LEU A 347 12.21 -23.99 -18.61
C LEU A 347 13.32 -24.82 -19.28
N ARG A 348 14.61 -24.54 -19.01
CA ARG A 348 15.73 -25.34 -19.52
C ARG A 348 15.72 -26.76 -18.98
N ASN A 349 15.28 -26.94 -17.73
CA ASN A 349 15.15 -28.25 -17.10
C ASN A 349 13.88 -29.02 -17.54
N GLY A 350 13.02 -28.43 -18.38
CA GLY A 350 11.76 -29.02 -18.81
C GLY A 350 10.67 -29.02 -17.74
N GLU A 351 10.78 -28.17 -16.71
CA GLU A 351 9.80 -28.07 -15.64
C GLU A 351 8.49 -27.44 -16.14
N GLY A 352 7.36 -27.97 -15.68
CA GLY A 352 6.04 -27.42 -16.01
C GLY A 352 5.83 -26.00 -15.42
N LYS A 353 5.07 -25.17 -16.14
CA LYS A 353 4.82 -23.77 -15.74
C LYS A 353 4.26 -23.65 -14.33
N ASP A 354 3.33 -24.53 -13.95
CA ASP A 354 2.70 -24.50 -12.62
C ASP A 354 3.71 -24.78 -11.50
N TYR A 355 4.63 -25.72 -11.73
CA TYR A 355 5.71 -26.01 -10.80
C TYR A 355 6.64 -24.82 -10.64
N ILE A 356 7.03 -24.18 -11.74
CA ILE A 356 7.88 -22.97 -11.72
C ILE A 356 7.19 -21.85 -10.95
N PHE A 357 5.89 -21.56 -11.22
CA PHE A 357 5.13 -20.52 -10.50
C PHE A 357 4.99 -20.84 -9.02
N PHE A 358 4.72 -22.10 -8.65
CA PHE A 358 4.62 -22.50 -7.25
C PHE A 358 5.95 -22.34 -6.51
N THR A 359 7.05 -22.78 -7.12
CA THR A 359 8.40 -22.63 -6.57
C THR A 359 8.78 -21.16 -6.38
N LEU A 360 8.51 -20.31 -7.37
CA LEU A 360 8.69 -18.86 -7.28
C LEU A 360 7.84 -18.26 -6.17
N MET A 361 6.55 -18.61 -6.09
CA MET A 361 5.66 -18.10 -5.04
C MET A 361 6.24 -18.38 -3.65
N LYS A 362 6.65 -19.62 -3.38
CA LYS A 362 7.24 -20.03 -2.09
C LYS A 362 8.54 -19.30 -1.81
N ARG A 363 9.48 -19.31 -2.77
CA ARG A 363 10.80 -18.70 -2.62
C ARG A 363 10.73 -17.18 -2.43
N LEU A 364 9.84 -16.51 -3.15
CA LEU A 364 9.63 -15.07 -3.03
C LEU A 364 8.75 -14.68 -1.84
N GLY A 365 7.99 -15.59 -1.25
CA GLY A 365 7.05 -15.30 -0.16
C GLY A 365 5.88 -14.43 -0.62
N HIS A 366 5.24 -14.81 -1.73
CA HIS A 366 3.97 -14.23 -2.16
C HIS A 366 2.82 -14.95 -1.47
N SER A 367 1.82 -14.21 -1.01
CA SER A 367 0.64 -14.75 -0.34
C SER A 367 -0.33 -15.45 -1.29
N SER A 368 -0.20 -15.20 -2.60
CA SER A 368 -1.06 -15.77 -3.63
C SER A 368 -0.25 -16.09 -4.89
N ILE A 369 -0.52 -17.23 -5.50
CA ILE A 369 0.07 -17.63 -6.78
C ILE A 369 -0.31 -16.64 -7.89
N ASN A 370 -1.51 -16.05 -7.83
CA ASN A 370 -1.96 -15.03 -8.78
C ASN A 370 -1.03 -13.81 -8.81
N THR A 371 -0.45 -13.44 -7.66
CA THR A 371 0.56 -12.37 -7.62
C THR A 371 1.78 -12.76 -8.43
N THR A 372 2.24 -14.00 -8.36
CA THR A 372 3.39 -14.50 -9.10
C THR A 372 3.09 -14.58 -10.60
N ILE A 373 1.93 -15.12 -10.96
CA ILE A 373 1.48 -15.24 -12.36
C ILE A 373 1.37 -13.84 -12.99
N ASN A 374 0.63 -12.93 -12.36
CA ASN A 374 0.42 -11.57 -12.89
C ASN A 374 1.72 -10.78 -13.06
N VAL A 375 2.73 -11.08 -12.24
CA VAL A 375 4.02 -10.39 -12.27
C VAL A 375 4.97 -11.03 -13.28
N TYR A 376 4.99 -12.36 -13.44
CA TYR A 376 6.03 -13.08 -14.15
C TYR A 376 5.56 -13.90 -15.36
N SER A 377 4.26 -13.92 -15.68
CA SER A 377 3.73 -14.68 -16.85
C SER A 377 4.35 -14.25 -18.18
N HIS A 378 4.71 -12.97 -18.31
CA HIS A 378 5.36 -12.44 -19.53
C HIS A 378 6.79 -12.98 -19.77
N LEU A 379 7.41 -13.61 -18.76
CA LEU A 379 8.74 -14.25 -18.91
C LEU A 379 8.64 -15.64 -19.59
N PHE A 380 7.43 -16.19 -19.70
CA PHE A 380 7.22 -17.47 -20.36
C PHE A 380 7.00 -17.27 -21.85
N PRO A 381 7.57 -18.14 -22.73
CA PRO A 381 7.31 -18.09 -24.17
C PRO A 381 5.81 -18.17 -24.45
N THR A 382 5.34 -17.40 -25.40
CA THR A 382 3.98 -17.53 -25.87
C THR A 382 3.87 -18.82 -26.69
N GLN A 383 2.96 -19.71 -26.29
CA GLN A 383 2.69 -20.96 -27.03
C GLN A 383 1.94 -20.73 -28.36
N GLN A 384 1.76 -19.48 -28.78
CA GLN A 384 1.04 -19.13 -30.01
C GLN A 384 1.65 -19.78 -31.26
N LYS A 385 2.98 -19.90 -31.32
CA LYS A 385 3.64 -20.58 -32.44
C LYS A 385 3.43 -22.10 -32.39
N GLU A 386 3.49 -22.70 -31.19
CA GLU A 386 3.23 -24.12 -30.98
C GLU A 386 1.77 -24.49 -31.29
N ILE A 387 0.83 -23.60 -30.90
CA ILE A 387 -0.59 -23.73 -31.22
C ILE A 387 -0.80 -23.61 -32.74
N ALA A 388 -0.14 -22.66 -33.40
CA ALA A 388 -0.24 -22.50 -34.84
C ALA A 388 0.29 -23.72 -35.58
N SER A 389 1.46 -24.27 -35.20
CA SER A 389 2.02 -25.47 -35.82
C SER A 389 1.22 -26.72 -35.51
N ALA A 390 0.45 -26.81 -34.44
CA ALA A 390 -0.45 -27.91 -34.18
C ALA A 390 -1.59 -28.00 -35.19
N PHE A 391 -1.93 -26.89 -35.87
CA PHE A 391 -2.93 -26.85 -36.94
C PHE A 391 -2.35 -27.17 -38.33
N GLU A 392 -1.00 -27.22 -38.49
CA GLU A 392 -0.37 -27.58 -39.77
C GLU A 392 -0.60 -29.05 -40.16
N ASN A 393 -1.00 -29.89 -39.20
CA ASN A 393 -1.31 -31.32 -39.40
C ASN A 393 -2.83 -31.62 -39.40
N PHE A 394 -3.66 -30.58 -39.50
CA PHE A 394 -5.12 -30.68 -39.55
C PHE A 394 -5.59 -30.69 -40.99
#